data_b91098022fef1d24f4f31f1e3a0fa110
#
_entry.id   b91098022fef1d24f4f31f1e3a0fa110
#
_cell.length_a   1.000
_cell.length_b   1.000
_cell.length_c   1.000
_cell.angle_alpha   90.00
_cell.angle_beta   90.00
_cell.angle_gamma   90.00
#
_symmetry.space_group_name_H-M   'P 1'
#
loop_
_entity.id
_entity.type
_entity.pdbx_description
1 polymer ?
#
loop_
_entity_poly.entity_id
_entity_poly.type
_entity_poly.pdbx_seq_one_letter_code
_entity_poly.pdbx_strand_id
1 'polypeptide(L)'
;MSKQIDIFEKSKKDWNEEFSKSKSRDKSFDTLSGVSQEPLYYPSKPDNDFMNKLSFPGQFPYTRGIHSNMYRGRLWTMRQFSGFGTPEETNKRYHQLMKNGQTGLSVAYDMPTLMGYDPDHPWSLGEVGKCGVSVSSLDDMRRLFKNINLSEISVSQTINGPAVISVSYTHLRAHETQP
;
A
#
# COMPACT_ATOMS: atom_id res chain seq x y z
N MET A 1 39.94 -8.75 -5.81
CA MET A 1 39.57 -8.75 -4.37
C MET A 1 39.38 -7.35 -3.80
N SER A 2 40.29 -6.38 -3.97
CA SER A 2 40.10 -5.03 -3.39
C SER A 2 38.86 -4.31 -3.89
N LYS A 3 38.60 -4.28 -5.20
CA LYS A 3 37.45 -3.55 -5.80
C LYS A 3 36.09 -4.02 -5.32
N GLN A 4 35.90 -5.30 -5.01
CA GLN A 4 34.65 -5.84 -4.52
C GLN A 4 34.42 -5.55 -3.03
N ILE A 5 35.50 -5.54 -2.26
CA ILE A 5 35.48 -5.11 -0.85
C ILE A 5 35.10 -3.61 -0.79
N ASP A 6 35.67 -2.79 -1.66
CA ASP A 6 35.35 -1.36 -1.74
C ASP A 6 33.87 -1.12 -2.09
N ILE A 7 33.32 -1.91 -3.01
CA ILE A 7 31.86 -1.83 -3.37
C ILE A 7 31.01 -2.22 -2.16
N PHE A 8 31.37 -3.30 -1.46
CA PHE A 8 30.62 -3.76 -0.29
C PHE A 8 30.63 -2.69 0.82
N GLU A 9 31.78 -2.16 1.19
CA GLU A 9 31.91 -1.14 2.24
C GLU A 9 31.18 0.16 1.87
N LYS A 10 31.24 0.56 0.60
CA LYS A 10 30.46 1.70 0.11
C LYS A 10 28.97 1.46 0.24
N SER A 11 28.47 0.34 -0.27
CA SER A 11 27.02 0.01 -0.21
C SER A 11 26.52 -0.15 1.21
N LYS A 12 27.35 -0.68 2.11
CA LYS A 12 27.07 -0.76 3.55
C LYS A 12 26.94 0.63 4.17
N LYS A 13 27.83 1.54 3.82
CA LYS A 13 27.78 2.93 4.27
C LYS A 13 26.52 3.62 3.78
N ASP A 14 26.22 3.50 2.49
CA ASP A 14 25.04 4.08 1.87
C ASP A 14 23.76 3.53 2.52
N TRP A 15 23.69 2.23 2.79
CA TRP A 15 22.59 1.62 3.51
C TRP A 15 22.43 2.16 4.94
N ASN A 16 23.53 2.29 5.70
CA ASN A 16 23.50 2.83 7.06
C ASN A 16 22.99 4.27 7.09
N GLU A 17 23.41 5.09 6.14
CA GLU A 17 22.95 6.49 6.01
C GLU A 17 21.45 6.54 5.70
N GLU A 18 20.96 5.71 4.79
CA GLU A 18 19.54 5.63 4.46
C GLU A 18 18.71 5.08 5.63
N PHE A 19 19.18 4.00 6.26
CA PHE A 19 18.52 3.42 7.43
C PHE A 19 18.39 4.43 8.57
N SER A 20 19.44 5.21 8.86
CA SER A 20 19.44 6.21 9.94
C SER A 20 18.44 7.35 9.71
N LYS A 21 18.17 7.68 8.44
CA LYS A 21 17.16 8.68 8.04
C LYS A 21 15.73 8.12 8.03
N SER A 22 15.59 6.80 8.03
CA SER A 22 14.29 6.16 7.92
C SER A 22 13.59 6.11 9.28
N LYS A 23 12.26 6.31 9.27
CA LYS A 23 11.45 6.22 10.50
C LYS A 23 11.22 4.75 10.87
N SER A 24 11.60 4.37 12.07
CA SER A 24 11.29 3.05 12.63
C SER A 24 9.96 3.08 13.40
N ARG A 25 9.29 1.94 13.50
CA ARG A 25 8.12 1.76 14.35
C ARG A 25 8.52 1.89 15.82
N ASP A 26 7.64 2.44 16.62
CA ASP A 26 7.80 2.50 18.09
C ASP A 26 7.54 1.11 18.70
N LYS A 27 8.53 0.23 18.58
CA LYS A 27 8.52 -1.15 19.09
C LYS A 27 9.93 -1.56 19.50
N SER A 28 10.04 -2.39 20.56
CA SER A 28 11.25 -3.15 20.83
C SER A 28 11.45 -4.22 19.76
N PHE A 29 12.69 -4.39 19.34
CA PHE A 29 13.12 -5.43 18.41
C PHE A 29 13.97 -6.50 19.12
N ASP A 30 13.75 -6.69 20.40
CA ASP A 30 14.38 -7.74 21.17
C ASP A 30 13.66 -9.07 20.99
N THR A 31 14.39 -10.15 21.20
CA THR A 31 13.78 -11.49 21.28
C THR A 31 12.97 -11.62 22.59
N LEU A 32 12.14 -12.63 22.70
CA LEU A 32 11.41 -12.94 23.94
C LEU A 32 12.34 -13.21 25.15
N SER A 33 13.59 -13.61 24.88
CA SER A 33 14.64 -13.82 25.90
C SER A 33 15.44 -12.54 26.21
N GLY A 34 15.03 -11.39 25.67
CA GLY A 34 15.66 -10.08 25.97
C GLY A 34 16.95 -9.80 25.17
N VAL A 35 17.24 -10.57 24.13
CA VAL A 35 18.40 -10.31 23.27
C VAL A 35 18.03 -9.31 22.19
N SER A 36 18.73 -8.17 22.14
CA SER A 36 18.53 -7.15 21.12
C SER A 36 18.93 -7.64 19.73
N GLN A 37 18.11 -7.36 18.74
CA GLN A 37 18.36 -7.74 17.36
C GLN A 37 18.90 -6.58 16.56
N GLU A 38 20.01 -6.82 15.85
CA GLU A 38 20.56 -5.84 14.90
C GLU A 38 19.56 -5.58 13.74
N PRO A 39 19.55 -4.37 13.18
CA PRO A 39 18.71 -4.06 12.03
C PRO A 39 18.97 -4.96 10.83
N LEU A 40 20.20 -5.42 10.67
CA LEU A 40 20.62 -6.23 9.54
C LEU A 40 21.84 -7.08 9.92
N TYR A 41 21.79 -8.34 9.51
CA TYR A 41 22.95 -9.24 9.60
C TYR A 41 23.54 -9.48 8.20
N TYR A 42 24.87 -9.43 8.13
CA TYR A 42 25.66 -9.67 6.92
C TYR A 42 26.99 -10.32 7.28
N PRO A 43 27.64 -11.04 6.34
CA PRO A 43 28.91 -11.70 6.63
C PRO A 43 30.04 -10.67 6.82
N SER A 44 30.94 -10.94 7.77
CA SER A 44 32.15 -10.11 7.96
C SER A 44 33.10 -10.16 6.77
N LYS A 45 33.06 -11.26 6.02
CA LYS A 45 33.82 -11.46 4.78
C LYS A 45 32.87 -11.92 3.68
N PRO A 46 32.30 -11.00 2.91
CA PRO A 46 31.40 -11.36 1.82
C PRO A 46 32.17 -12.08 0.71
N ASP A 47 31.49 -13.04 0.08
CA ASP A 47 32.00 -13.65 -1.15
C ASP A 47 31.90 -12.67 -2.33
N ASN A 48 32.52 -13.06 -3.46
CA ASN A 48 32.57 -12.21 -4.65
C ASN A 48 31.21 -11.92 -5.27
N ASP A 49 30.21 -12.73 -4.96
CA ASP A 49 28.87 -12.65 -5.52
C ASP A 49 27.85 -11.99 -4.60
N PHE A 50 28.22 -11.67 -3.35
CA PHE A 50 27.31 -11.13 -2.36
C PHE A 50 26.53 -9.92 -2.87
N MET A 51 27.21 -8.96 -3.48
CA MET A 51 26.58 -7.73 -4.00
C MET A 51 25.64 -8.01 -5.18
N ASN A 52 25.96 -9.01 -5.99
CA ASN A 52 25.12 -9.38 -7.15
C ASN A 52 23.91 -10.21 -6.75
N LYS A 53 24.01 -11.04 -5.71
CA LYS A 53 22.97 -11.99 -5.30
C LYS A 53 22.09 -11.47 -4.18
N LEU A 54 22.65 -10.79 -3.20
CA LEU A 54 21.95 -10.37 -1.98
C LEU A 54 21.94 -8.84 -1.80
N SER A 55 23.11 -8.20 -1.79
CA SER A 55 23.25 -6.79 -1.50
C SER A 55 22.64 -6.37 -0.16
N PHE A 56 22.31 -5.10 0.02
CA PHE A 56 21.67 -4.54 1.20
C PHE A 56 20.19 -4.22 0.92
N PRO A 57 19.31 -4.21 1.95
CA PRO A 57 17.93 -3.80 1.77
C PRO A 57 17.81 -2.39 1.15
N GLY A 58 16.88 -2.20 0.22
CA GLY A 58 16.74 -0.94 -0.52
C GLY A 58 17.67 -0.77 -1.71
N GLN A 59 18.63 -1.69 -1.92
CA GLN A 59 19.60 -1.65 -3.02
C GLN A 59 19.38 -2.82 -3.99
N PHE A 60 19.75 -2.60 -5.27
CA PHE A 60 19.74 -3.67 -6.27
C PHE A 60 20.63 -4.84 -5.80
N PRO A 61 20.21 -6.10 -5.97
CA PRO A 61 19.08 -6.62 -6.74
C PRO A 61 17.74 -6.70 -5.95
N TYR A 62 17.61 -6.01 -4.83
CA TYR A 62 16.43 -5.95 -3.96
C TYR A 62 16.00 -7.30 -3.34
N THR A 63 16.88 -8.27 -3.33
CA THR A 63 16.63 -9.62 -2.76
C THR A 63 16.28 -9.56 -1.28
N ARG A 64 16.80 -8.56 -0.56
CA ARG A 64 16.54 -8.32 0.86
C ARG A 64 15.47 -7.26 1.12
N GLY A 65 14.70 -6.88 0.09
CA GLY A 65 13.59 -5.94 0.17
C GLY A 65 13.88 -4.58 -0.46
N ILE A 66 12.80 -3.85 -0.74
CA ILE A 66 12.81 -2.57 -1.47
C ILE A 66 13.07 -1.34 -0.58
N HIS A 67 13.03 -1.49 0.74
CA HIS A 67 13.28 -0.42 1.70
C HIS A 67 14.45 -0.75 2.60
N SER A 68 15.22 0.26 3.00
CA SER A 68 16.40 0.09 3.85
C SER A 68 16.07 -0.52 5.23
N ASN A 69 14.93 -0.21 5.79
CA ASN A 69 14.48 -0.66 7.11
C ASN A 69 13.35 -1.71 7.10
N MET A 70 12.81 -2.04 5.92
CA MET A 70 11.74 -3.04 5.74
C MET A 70 10.67 -3.00 6.85
N TYR A 71 10.42 -4.13 7.52
CA TYR A 71 9.39 -4.26 8.55
C TYR A 71 9.73 -3.58 9.89
N ARG A 72 10.92 -3.06 10.07
CA ARG A 72 11.22 -2.14 11.17
C ARG A 72 10.57 -0.78 10.96
N GLY A 73 10.44 -0.33 9.71
CA GLY A 73 9.77 0.91 9.36
C GLY A 73 8.26 0.77 9.30
N ARG A 74 7.79 -0.19 8.52
CA ARG A 74 6.36 -0.42 8.29
C ARG A 74 6.07 -1.89 8.03
N LEU A 75 5.00 -2.40 8.61
CA LEU A 75 4.47 -3.73 8.26
C LEU A 75 3.83 -3.71 6.86
N TRP A 76 3.51 -4.90 6.35
CA TRP A 76 2.70 -5.04 5.13
C TRP A 76 1.37 -4.32 5.25
N THR A 77 0.84 -3.89 4.13
CA THR A 77 -0.49 -3.28 4.09
C THR A 77 -1.57 -4.35 4.30
N MET A 78 -2.36 -4.19 5.36
CA MET A 78 -3.59 -4.97 5.56
C MET A 78 -4.69 -4.36 4.72
N ARG A 79 -5.21 -5.15 3.77
CA ARG A 79 -6.19 -4.66 2.79
C ARG A 79 -7.20 -5.76 2.47
N GLN A 80 -8.47 -5.49 2.74
CA GLN A 80 -9.57 -6.36 2.34
C GLN A 80 -10.30 -5.75 1.15
N PHE A 81 -10.68 -6.59 0.21
CA PHE A 81 -11.56 -6.24 -0.90
C PHE A 81 -12.98 -6.07 -0.36
N SER A 82 -13.56 -4.89 -0.51
CA SER A 82 -14.88 -4.60 0.03
C SER A 82 -15.61 -3.53 -0.75
N GLY A 83 -16.91 -3.72 -0.86
CA GLY A 83 -17.88 -2.84 -1.51
C GLY A 83 -19.22 -3.56 -1.59
N PHE A 84 -20.29 -2.88 -1.26
CA PHE A 84 -21.65 -3.39 -1.33
C PHE A 84 -22.66 -2.24 -1.18
N GLY A 85 -23.72 -2.29 -1.95
CA GLY A 85 -24.81 -1.32 -1.87
C GLY A 85 -24.40 0.08 -2.29
N THR A 86 -24.74 1.06 -1.47
CA THR A 86 -24.46 2.47 -1.70
C THR A 86 -23.04 2.89 -1.29
N PRO A 87 -22.54 4.03 -1.78
CA PRO A 87 -21.29 4.61 -1.30
C PRO A 87 -21.25 4.80 0.22
N GLU A 88 -22.36 5.21 0.84
CA GLU A 88 -22.46 5.43 2.27
C GLU A 88 -22.35 4.14 3.09
N GLU A 89 -23.00 3.07 2.63
CA GLU A 89 -22.90 1.76 3.29
C GLU A 89 -21.49 1.21 3.22
N THR A 90 -20.85 1.32 2.07
CA THR A 90 -19.46 0.91 1.88
C THR A 90 -18.51 1.80 2.68
N ASN A 91 -18.74 3.12 2.76
CA ASN A 91 -17.98 4.03 3.61
C ASN A 91 -18.01 3.62 5.08
N LYS A 92 -19.19 3.29 5.63
CA LYS A 92 -19.32 2.75 6.99
C LYS A 92 -18.46 1.50 7.19
N ARG A 93 -18.46 0.61 6.19
CA ARG A 93 -17.63 -0.59 6.22
C ARG A 93 -16.14 -0.27 6.21
N TYR A 94 -15.69 0.70 5.43
CA TYR A 94 -14.30 1.15 5.41
C TYR A 94 -13.85 1.68 6.77
N HIS A 95 -14.65 2.54 7.40
CA HIS A 95 -14.34 3.03 8.75
C HIS A 95 -14.25 1.88 9.77
N GLN A 96 -15.14 0.89 9.69
CA GLN A 96 -15.08 -0.29 10.55
C GLN A 96 -13.79 -1.10 10.33
N LEU A 97 -13.41 -1.32 9.07
CA LEU A 97 -12.20 -2.06 8.73
C LEU A 97 -10.93 -1.34 9.21
N MET A 98 -10.84 -0.03 9.02
CA MET A 98 -9.74 0.78 9.52
C MET A 98 -9.65 0.76 11.04
N LYS A 99 -10.79 0.86 11.74
CA LYS A 99 -10.85 0.73 13.20
C LYS A 99 -10.32 -0.63 13.68
N ASN A 100 -10.48 -1.68 12.87
CA ASN A 100 -9.98 -3.02 13.16
C ASN A 100 -8.56 -3.28 12.64
N GLY A 101 -7.80 -2.23 12.28
CA GLY A 101 -6.39 -2.32 11.95
C GLY A 101 -6.07 -2.46 10.46
N GLN A 102 -7.04 -2.29 9.58
CA GLN A 102 -6.77 -2.26 8.14
C GLN A 102 -6.01 -0.98 7.77
N THR A 103 -4.96 -1.11 6.96
CA THR A 103 -4.02 -0.03 6.61
C THR A 103 -4.06 0.36 5.13
N GLY A 104 -4.96 -0.25 4.36
CA GLY A 104 -5.24 0.08 2.98
C GLY A 104 -6.66 -0.32 2.62
N LEU A 105 -7.23 0.27 1.58
CA LEU A 105 -8.56 -0.04 1.08
C LEU A 105 -8.48 -0.65 -0.32
N SER A 106 -9.38 -1.58 -0.60
CA SER A 106 -9.55 -2.16 -1.94
C SER A 106 -11.02 -2.11 -2.30
N VAL A 107 -11.35 -1.35 -3.35
CA VAL A 107 -12.73 -1.10 -3.74
C VAL A 107 -13.25 -2.24 -4.60
N ALA A 108 -14.36 -2.84 -4.19
CA ALA A 108 -15.19 -3.73 -5.00
C ALA A 108 -16.32 -2.91 -5.61
N TYR A 109 -16.30 -2.75 -6.93
CA TYR A 109 -17.38 -2.10 -7.68
C TYR A 109 -18.43 -3.12 -8.11
N ASP A 110 -19.69 -2.67 -8.22
CA ASP A 110 -20.76 -3.49 -8.77
C ASP A 110 -20.65 -3.71 -10.28
N MET A 111 -21.40 -4.62 -10.81
CA MET A 111 -21.33 -4.97 -12.24
C MET A 111 -21.68 -3.80 -13.15
N PRO A 112 -22.72 -2.99 -12.91
CA PRO A 112 -22.98 -1.81 -13.72
C PRO A 112 -21.78 -0.86 -13.78
N THR A 113 -21.20 -0.52 -12.64
CA THR A 113 -19.98 0.31 -12.57
C THR A 113 -18.83 -0.31 -13.37
N LEU A 114 -18.58 -1.62 -13.22
CA LEU A 114 -17.51 -2.33 -13.94
C LEU A 114 -17.74 -2.41 -15.45
N MET A 115 -18.98 -2.34 -15.89
CA MET A 115 -19.36 -2.37 -17.30
C MET A 115 -19.51 -0.97 -17.91
N GLY A 116 -19.46 0.08 -17.10
CA GLY A 116 -19.60 1.47 -17.54
C GLY A 116 -21.04 1.90 -17.76
N TYR A 117 -21.99 1.27 -17.07
CA TYR A 117 -23.40 1.66 -17.10
C TYR A 117 -23.76 2.47 -15.88
N ASP A 118 -24.64 3.44 -16.06
CA ASP A 118 -25.27 4.16 -14.95
C ASP A 118 -26.29 3.26 -14.23
N PRO A 119 -26.58 3.53 -12.96
CA PRO A 119 -27.51 2.69 -12.17
C PRO A 119 -28.93 2.63 -12.73
N ASP A 120 -29.36 3.65 -13.48
CA ASP A 120 -30.69 3.74 -14.12
C ASP A 120 -30.73 3.13 -15.52
N HIS A 121 -29.61 2.62 -16.03
CA HIS A 121 -29.57 1.95 -17.30
C HIS A 121 -30.40 0.64 -17.25
N PRO A 122 -31.17 0.29 -18.30
CA PRO A 122 -32.02 -0.92 -18.29
C PRO A 122 -31.26 -2.21 -17.95
N TRP A 123 -30.01 -2.34 -18.35
CA TRP A 123 -29.17 -3.52 -18.06
C TRP A 123 -28.60 -3.53 -16.63
N SER A 124 -28.74 -2.45 -15.91
CA SER A 124 -28.34 -2.37 -14.50
C SER A 124 -29.41 -2.90 -13.54
N LEU A 125 -30.61 -3.15 -14.06
CA LEU A 125 -31.74 -3.60 -13.24
C LEU A 125 -31.41 -4.88 -12.48
N GLY A 126 -31.49 -4.81 -11.17
CA GLY A 126 -31.25 -5.93 -10.28
C GLY A 126 -29.77 -6.22 -9.97
N GLU A 127 -28.82 -5.47 -10.53
CA GLU A 127 -27.37 -5.66 -10.31
C GLU A 127 -26.72 -4.50 -9.52
N VAL A 128 -27.40 -3.37 -9.40
CA VAL A 128 -26.87 -2.20 -8.68
C VAL A 128 -26.59 -2.53 -7.22
N GLY A 129 -25.35 -2.34 -6.80
CA GLY A 129 -24.91 -2.53 -5.41
C GLY A 129 -24.78 -3.98 -4.93
N LYS A 130 -25.00 -5.00 -5.76
CA LYS A 130 -25.02 -6.41 -5.32
C LYS A 130 -23.63 -7.03 -5.08
N CYS A 131 -22.76 -6.94 -6.07
CA CYS A 131 -21.41 -7.55 -6.01
C CYS A 131 -20.33 -6.55 -5.59
N GLY A 132 -20.71 -5.32 -5.36
CA GLY A 132 -19.82 -4.22 -5.03
C GLY A 132 -20.59 -2.93 -4.80
N VAL A 133 -19.86 -1.83 -4.64
CA VAL A 133 -20.44 -0.50 -4.48
C VAL A 133 -20.78 0.10 -5.85
N SER A 134 -21.93 0.72 -5.96
CA SER A 134 -22.34 1.49 -7.14
C SER A 134 -21.70 2.89 -7.11
N VAL A 135 -20.93 3.23 -8.13
CA VAL A 135 -20.28 4.54 -8.29
C VAL A 135 -20.36 4.99 -9.74
N SER A 136 -21.18 6.00 -10.01
CA SER A 136 -21.37 6.55 -11.36
C SER A 136 -20.95 8.03 -11.47
N SER A 137 -20.66 8.67 -10.36
CA SER A 137 -20.32 10.09 -10.33
C SER A 137 -19.17 10.41 -9.39
N LEU A 138 -18.60 11.62 -9.55
CA LEU A 138 -17.63 12.16 -8.60
C LEU A 138 -18.23 12.33 -7.19
N ASP A 139 -19.52 12.62 -7.11
CA ASP A 139 -20.20 12.75 -5.81
C ASP A 139 -20.31 11.40 -5.09
N ASP A 140 -20.56 10.32 -5.80
CA ASP A 140 -20.53 8.97 -5.23
C ASP A 140 -19.12 8.64 -4.68
N MET A 141 -18.09 9.02 -5.41
CA MET A 141 -16.71 8.84 -4.96
C MET A 141 -16.40 9.66 -3.70
N ARG A 142 -16.90 10.89 -3.61
CA ARG A 142 -16.78 11.72 -2.39
C ARG A 142 -17.51 11.08 -1.19
N ARG A 143 -18.68 10.54 -1.41
CA ARG A 143 -19.45 9.84 -0.37
C ARG A 143 -18.78 8.55 0.07
N LEU A 144 -18.22 7.81 -0.88
CA LEU A 144 -17.47 6.58 -0.63
C LEU A 144 -16.25 6.79 0.28
N PHE A 145 -15.50 7.88 0.09
CA PHE A 145 -14.31 8.19 0.87
C PHE A 145 -14.50 9.30 1.91
N LYS A 146 -15.74 9.62 2.24
CA LYS A 146 -16.05 10.68 3.20
C LYS A 146 -15.33 10.44 4.54
N ASN A 147 -14.63 11.47 5.04
CA ASN A 147 -13.89 11.45 6.31
C ASN A 147 -12.76 10.39 6.36
N ILE A 148 -12.23 9.97 5.21
CA ILE A 148 -11.05 9.10 5.12
C ILE A 148 -9.88 9.95 4.62
N ASN A 149 -8.79 10.02 5.39
CA ASN A 149 -7.58 10.72 4.98
C ASN A 149 -6.82 9.92 3.91
N LEU A 150 -7.02 10.27 2.65
CA LEU A 150 -6.42 9.60 1.49
C LEU A 150 -4.90 9.83 1.37
N SER A 151 -4.32 10.76 2.15
CA SER A 151 -2.87 10.92 2.21
C SER A 151 -2.17 9.87 3.07
N GLU A 152 -2.89 9.30 4.03
CA GLU A 152 -2.36 8.32 4.99
C GLU A 152 -2.65 6.87 4.62
N ILE A 153 -3.66 6.63 3.77
CA ILE A 153 -4.10 5.31 3.39
C ILE A 153 -3.93 5.07 1.89
N SER A 154 -3.48 3.87 1.52
CA SER A 154 -3.42 3.48 0.11
C SER A 154 -4.73 2.84 -0.32
N VAL A 155 -5.18 3.19 -1.53
CA VAL A 155 -6.39 2.63 -2.13
C VAL A 155 -6.01 1.87 -3.39
N SER A 156 -6.56 0.67 -3.55
CA SER A 156 -6.58 -0.04 -4.83
C SER A 156 -8.01 -0.13 -5.35
N GLN A 157 -8.13 -0.13 -6.65
CA GLN A 157 -9.40 -0.27 -7.35
C GLN A 157 -9.28 -1.42 -8.32
N THR A 158 -10.22 -2.36 -8.26
CA THR A 158 -10.31 -3.43 -9.24
C THR A 158 -11.32 -3.01 -10.29
N ILE A 159 -10.79 -2.51 -11.41
CA ILE A 159 -11.60 -1.95 -12.48
C ILE A 159 -10.99 -2.32 -13.84
N ASN A 160 -11.81 -2.74 -14.78
CA ASN A 160 -11.37 -3.18 -16.12
C ASN A 160 -11.74 -2.15 -17.19
N GLY A 161 -12.92 -2.31 -17.81
CA GLY A 161 -13.36 -1.47 -18.93
C GLY A 161 -13.47 0.02 -18.60
N PRO A 162 -14.19 0.42 -17.53
CA PRO A 162 -14.44 1.83 -17.25
C PRO A 162 -13.34 2.47 -16.38
N ALA A 163 -12.11 2.43 -16.84
CA ALA A 163 -11.01 3.17 -16.20
C ALA A 163 -11.31 4.68 -16.05
N VAL A 164 -12.29 5.19 -16.81
CA VAL A 164 -12.83 6.55 -16.70
C VAL A 164 -13.31 6.86 -15.28
N ILE A 165 -13.89 5.91 -14.54
CA ILE A 165 -14.32 6.10 -13.15
C ILE A 165 -13.14 6.35 -12.20
N SER A 166 -11.96 5.82 -12.50
CA SER A 166 -10.76 6.09 -11.72
C SER A 166 -10.33 7.56 -11.75
N VAL A 167 -10.74 8.32 -12.75
CA VAL A 167 -10.55 9.77 -12.81
C VAL A 167 -11.28 10.47 -11.66
N SER A 168 -12.45 10.00 -11.24
CA SER A 168 -13.16 10.53 -10.08
C SER A 168 -12.34 10.39 -8.80
N TYR A 169 -11.66 9.26 -8.61
CA TYR A 169 -10.75 9.07 -7.48
C TYR A 169 -9.52 9.97 -7.56
N THR A 170 -8.96 10.15 -8.76
CA THR A 170 -7.81 11.04 -8.98
C THR A 170 -8.18 12.48 -8.63
N HIS A 171 -9.35 12.97 -9.07
CA HIS A 171 -9.84 14.29 -8.73
C HIS A 171 -10.09 14.44 -7.23
N LEU A 172 -10.74 13.46 -6.59
CA LEU A 172 -10.95 13.47 -5.15
C LEU A 172 -9.62 13.58 -4.40
N ARG A 173 -8.66 12.71 -4.71
CA ARG A 173 -7.36 12.68 -4.04
C ARG A 173 -6.57 13.98 -4.25
N ALA A 174 -6.63 14.58 -5.41
CA ALA A 174 -5.94 15.85 -5.70
C ALA A 174 -6.48 17.01 -4.83
N HIS A 175 -7.79 17.02 -4.55
CA HIS A 175 -8.39 18.02 -3.67
C HIS A 175 -8.13 17.78 -2.19
N GLU A 176 -8.07 16.51 -1.76
CA GLU A 176 -7.81 16.13 -0.37
C GLU A 176 -6.33 16.27 0.05
N THR A 177 -5.42 16.34 -0.93
CA THR A 177 -3.97 16.43 -0.70
C THR A 177 -3.37 17.82 -0.93
N GLN A 178 -4.19 18.82 -1.24
CA GLN A 178 -3.74 20.21 -1.27
C GLN A 178 -3.74 20.79 0.16
N PRO A 179 -2.61 21.39 0.61
CA PRO A 179 -2.50 22.02 1.91
C PRO A 179 -3.37 23.27 2.04
#